data_96e5b92f62ee7ade70fea5f584e7e977
#
_entry.id   96e5b92f62ee7ade70fea5f584e7e977
#
_cell.length_a   1.000
_cell.length_b   1.000
_cell.length_c   1.000
_cell.angle_alpha   90.00
_cell.angle_beta   90.00
_cell.angle_gamma   90.00
#
_symmetry.space_group_name_H-M   'P 1'
#
loop_
_entity.id
_entity.type
_entity.pdbx_description
1 polymer ?
#
loop_
_entity_poly.entity_id
_entity_poly.type
_entity_poly.pdbx_seq_one_letter_code
_entity_poly.pdbx_strand_id
1 'polypeptide(L)'
;MKQTAVTFRQAKGQRKLAMLTAYDATIARLMDDHVDAVLVGDSLGMVMLGRPDTLSVTMDQMIHHCAAVSRGLTRPLLVCDMPFMSYHLSPQQACANAGRLVQEGRAQAVKLEGGRHFCPQVEAIVQASIPVMGHLGLTPQSLHSMGGYKVQGRGREAAQALLDDARALEQAGVFAIVLECVPAPLAALVSRSVGVPTIGIGAGQQS
;
A
#
# COMPACT_ATOMS: atom_id res chain seq x y z
N MET A 1 -21.57 6.94 1.11
CA MET A 1 -21.44 5.80 0.18
C MET A 1 -20.18 5.04 0.56
N LYS A 2 -20.18 3.71 0.50
CA LYS A 2 -18.99 2.89 0.81
C LYS A 2 -17.93 3.09 -0.28
N GLN A 3 -16.66 3.28 0.11
CA GLN A 3 -15.54 3.37 -0.82
C GLN A 3 -15.16 1.97 -1.33
N THR A 4 -14.79 1.90 -2.59
CA THR A 4 -14.26 0.71 -3.27
C THR A 4 -12.97 1.08 -3.99
N ALA A 5 -12.17 0.12 -4.41
CA ALA A 5 -10.98 0.38 -5.22
C ALA A 5 -11.33 1.12 -6.53
N VAL A 6 -12.52 0.87 -7.09
CA VAL A 6 -13.01 1.54 -8.30
C VAL A 6 -13.29 3.02 -8.03
N THR A 7 -14.09 3.34 -6.99
CA THR A 7 -14.41 4.74 -6.65
C THR A 7 -13.20 5.50 -6.16
N PHE A 8 -12.26 4.81 -5.48
CA PHE A 8 -10.97 5.38 -5.08
C PHE A 8 -10.13 5.77 -6.30
N ARG A 9 -10.00 4.88 -7.29
CA ARG A 9 -9.29 5.15 -8.55
C ARG A 9 -9.93 6.31 -9.31
N GLN A 10 -11.26 6.37 -9.40
CA GLN A 10 -12.00 7.43 -10.10
C GLN A 10 -11.83 8.83 -9.46
N ALA A 11 -11.42 8.91 -8.20
CA ALA A 11 -11.17 10.19 -7.52
C ALA A 11 -9.89 10.91 -8.01
N LYS A 12 -9.05 10.26 -8.84
CA LYS A 12 -7.85 10.87 -9.43
C LYS A 12 -8.21 12.16 -10.17
N GLY A 13 -7.57 13.26 -9.77
CA GLY A 13 -7.80 14.57 -10.38
C GLY A 13 -9.14 15.24 -10.03
N GLN A 14 -10.02 14.57 -9.29
CA GLN A 14 -11.33 15.12 -8.89
C GLN A 14 -11.29 15.74 -7.49
N ARG A 15 -10.61 15.08 -6.55
CA ARG A 15 -10.48 15.53 -5.17
C ARG A 15 -9.26 14.88 -4.50
N LYS A 16 -8.86 15.45 -3.37
CA LYS A 16 -7.87 14.80 -2.50
C LYS A 16 -8.48 13.59 -1.78
N LEU A 17 -7.65 12.58 -1.59
CA LEU A 17 -7.97 11.36 -0.86
C LEU A 17 -7.20 11.35 0.47
N ALA A 18 -7.90 10.99 1.55
CA ALA A 18 -7.31 10.83 2.87
C ALA A 18 -7.19 9.33 3.22
N MET A 19 -5.99 8.90 3.61
CA MET A 19 -5.72 7.55 4.06
C MET A 19 -4.93 7.58 5.36
N LEU A 20 -5.38 6.80 6.35
CA LEU A 20 -4.71 6.66 7.65
C LEU A 20 -4.57 5.17 8.01
N THR A 21 -3.65 4.88 8.94
CA THR A 21 -3.47 3.53 9.48
C THR A 21 -4.36 3.33 10.71
N ALA A 22 -4.91 2.11 10.85
CA ALA A 22 -5.56 1.64 12.06
C ALA A 22 -5.23 0.16 12.28
N TYR A 23 -5.25 -0.27 13.54
CA TYR A 23 -4.83 -1.62 13.92
C TYR A 23 -5.84 -2.34 14.82
N ASP A 24 -6.94 -1.68 15.17
CA ASP A 24 -8.04 -2.24 15.98
C ASP A 24 -9.39 -1.63 15.59
N ALA A 25 -10.47 -2.25 16.10
CA ALA A 25 -11.84 -1.83 15.79
C ALA A 25 -12.22 -0.47 16.37
N THR A 26 -11.62 -0.06 17.48
CA THR A 26 -11.97 1.20 18.17
C THR A 26 -11.45 2.39 17.38
N ILE A 27 -10.16 2.36 17.04
CA ILE A 27 -9.52 3.40 16.21
C ILE A 27 -10.17 3.45 14.82
N ALA A 28 -10.42 2.28 14.22
CA ALA A 28 -11.10 2.18 12.92
C ALA A 28 -12.47 2.90 12.93
N ARG A 29 -13.27 2.68 13.99
CA ARG A 29 -14.59 3.32 14.14
C ARG A 29 -14.49 4.85 14.27
N LEU A 30 -13.46 5.35 14.95
CA LEU A 30 -13.23 6.80 15.06
C LEU A 30 -12.86 7.44 13.72
N MET A 31 -12.28 6.67 12.79
CA MET A 31 -11.89 7.15 11.46
C MET A 31 -12.98 6.98 10.40
N ASP A 32 -14.04 6.22 10.67
CA ASP A 32 -14.99 5.76 9.64
C ASP A 32 -15.62 6.88 8.80
N ASP A 33 -15.88 8.05 9.40
CA ASP A 33 -16.47 9.19 8.71
C ASP A 33 -15.44 10.22 8.18
N HIS A 34 -14.16 10.02 8.43
CA HIS A 34 -13.14 11.04 8.23
C HIS A 34 -12.12 10.75 7.13
N VAL A 35 -12.04 9.49 6.66
CA VAL A 35 -11.05 9.07 5.67
C VAL A 35 -11.69 8.30 4.52
N ASP A 36 -10.98 8.24 3.39
CA ASP A 36 -11.38 7.47 2.20
C ASP A 36 -10.91 6.03 2.26
N ALA A 37 -9.75 5.79 2.88
CA ALA A 37 -9.21 4.46 3.07
C ALA A 37 -8.55 4.32 4.45
N VAL A 38 -8.58 3.11 4.96
CA VAL A 38 -7.82 2.70 6.16
C VAL A 38 -6.84 1.61 5.75
N LEU A 39 -5.58 1.78 6.15
CA LEU A 39 -4.53 0.80 5.97
C LEU A 39 -4.27 0.04 7.26
N VAL A 40 -4.29 -1.28 7.19
CA VAL A 40 -3.64 -2.12 8.18
C VAL A 40 -2.23 -2.37 7.68
N GLY A 41 -1.29 -1.54 8.15
CA GLY A 41 0.12 -1.59 7.74
C GLY A 41 0.91 -2.61 8.54
N ASP A 42 1.94 -3.22 7.94
CA ASP A 42 2.88 -4.07 8.66
C ASP A 42 3.74 -3.27 9.67
N SER A 43 3.69 -1.94 9.61
CA SER A 43 4.14 -1.04 10.68
C SER A 43 3.52 -1.34 12.05
N LEU A 44 2.44 -2.15 12.12
CA LEU A 44 1.93 -2.72 13.39
C LEU A 44 3.02 -3.43 14.19
N GLY A 45 4.01 -4.02 13.52
CA GLY A 45 5.17 -4.64 14.17
C GLY A 45 5.88 -3.66 15.08
N MET A 46 6.05 -2.43 14.62
CA MET A 46 6.73 -1.36 15.37
C MET A 46 5.80 -0.68 16.37
N VAL A 47 4.63 -0.21 15.91
CA VAL A 47 3.76 0.68 16.69
C VAL A 47 2.86 -0.05 17.68
N MET A 48 2.51 -1.31 17.42
CA MET A 48 1.65 -2.13 18.27
C MET A 48 2.41 -3.19 19.04
N LEU A 49 3.42 -3.81 18.41
CA LEU A 49 4.14 -4.95 18.99
C LEU A 49 5.52 -4.55 19.54
N GLY A 50 5.95 -3.29 19.39
CA GLY A 50 7.21 -2.77 19.93
C GLY A 50 8.46 -3.36 19.29
N ARG A 51 8.37 -3.87 18.06
CA ARG A 51 9.50 -4.44 17.31
C ARG A 51 10.36 -3.34 16.68
N PRO A 52 11.64 -3.60 16.39
CA PRO A 52 12.52 -2.59 15.79
C PRO A 52 12.20 -2.28 14.31
N ASP A 53 11.52 -3.20 13.62
CA ASP A 53 11.20 -3.12 12.20
C ASP A 53 9.90 -3.89 11.87
N THR A 54 9.55 -3.94 10.58
CA THR A 54 8.35 -4.62 10.07
C THR A 54 8.65 -6.08 9.64
N LEU A 55 9.91 -6.50 9.56
CA LEU A 55 10.32 -7.75 8.88
C LEU A 55 9.82 -9.03 9.55
N SER A 56 9.58 -8.97 10.85
CA SER A 56 9.12 -10.12 11.63
C SER A 56 7.60 -10.24 11.74
N VAL A 57 6.84 -9.37 11.06
CA VAL A 57 5.37 -9.43 11.04
C VAL A 57 4.91 -10.62 10.20
N THR A 58 4.02 -11.43 10.75
CA THR A 58 3.51 -12.64 10.08
C THR A 58 2.18 -12.37 9.38
N MET A 59 1.82 -13.23 8.41
CA MET A 59 0.50 -13.23 7.77
C MET A 59 -0.63 -13.33 8.80
N ASP A 60 -0.50 -14.16 9.82
CA ASP A 60 -1.54 -14.35 10.82
C ASP A 60 -1.75 -13.10 11.69
N GLN A 61 -0.67 -12.36 11.99
CA GLN A 61 -0.78 -11.06 12.67
C GLN A 61 -1.49 -10.03 11.79
N MET A 62 -1.16 -9.96 10.50
CA MET A 62 -1.86 -9.08 9.57
C MET A 62 -3.35 -9.42 9.46
N ILE A 63 -3.68 -10.70 9.32
CA ILE A 63 -5.06 -11.19 9.29
C ILE A 63 -5.81 -10.82 10.57
N HIS A 64 -5.21 -11.05 11.75
CA HIS A 64 -5.80 -10.72 13.05
C HIS A 64 -6.19 -9.24 13.15
N HIS A 65 -5.23 -8.36 12.87
CA HIS A 65 -5.46 -6.91 12.93
C HIS A 65 -6.42 -6.43 11.85
N CYS A 66 -6.30 -6.95 10.62
CA CYS A 66 -7.21 -6.61 9.54
C CYS A 66 -8.65 -7.00 9.84
N ALA A 67 -8.89 -8.21 10.36
CA ALA A 67 -10.20 -8.65 10.80
C ALA A 67 -10.77 -7.81 11.97
N ALA A 68 -9.91 -7.33 12.87
CA ALA A 68 -10.33 -6.42 13.93
C ALA A 68 -10.76 -5.06 13.37
N VAL A 69 -9.95 -4.45 12.50
CA VAL A 69 -10.24 -3.16 11.83
C VAL A 69 -11.51 -3.25 10.99
N SER A 70 -11.71 -4.36 10.25
CA SER A 70 -12.89 -4.55 9.39
C SER A 70 -14.21 -4.43 10.14
N ARG A 71 -14.25 -4.80 11.42
CA ARG A 71 -15.45 -4.70 12.29
C ARG A 71 -15.74 -3.26 12.74
N GLY A 72 -14.78 -2.36 12.63
CA GLY A 72 -14.94 -0.95 12.96
C GLY A 72 -15.31 -0.07 11.77
N LEU A 73 -15.17 -0.56 10.53
CA LEU A 73 -15.35 0.23 9.31
C LEU A 73 -16.67 -0.09 8.59
N THR A 74 -17.33 0.96 8.10
CA THR A 74 -18.50 0.87 7.24
C THR A 74 -18.29 1.57 5.90
N ARG A 75 -17.58 2.69 5.86
CA ARG A 75 -17.41 3.58 4.69
C ARG A 75 -16.07 3.53 3.99
N PRO A 76 -14.92 3.64 4.68
CA PRO A 76 -13.61 3.61 4.05
C PRO A 76 -13.28 2.30 3.33
N LEU A 77 -12.42 2.38 2.32
CA LEU A 77 -11.78 1.22 1.72
C LEU A 77 -10.78 0.62 2.70
N LEU A 78 -10.92 -0.66 3.03
CA LEU A 78 -9.95 -1.39 3.87
C LEU A 78 -8.86 -2.00 3.01
N VAL A 79 -7.64 -1.51 3.18
CA VAL A 79 -6.42 -2.03 2.55
C VAL A 79 -5.57 -2.72 3.61
N CYS A 80 -4.97 -3.87 3.28
CA CYS A 80 -4.07 -4.59 4.18
C CYS A 80 -2.72 -4.83 3.52
N ASP A 81 -1.63 -4.58 4.25
CA ASP A 81 -0.28 -4.89 3.76
C ASP A 81 -0.06 -6.39 3.66
N MET A 82 0.61 -6.78 2.61
CA MET A 82 1.26 -8.08 2.50
C MET A 82 2.62 -8.00 3.21
N PRO A 83 2.84 -8.72 4.33
CA PRO A 83 4.06 -8.59 5.10
C PRO A 83 5.27 -9.18 4.36
N PHE A 84 6.47 -8.86 4.86
CA PHE A 84 7.73 -9.36 4.30
C PHE A 84 7.72 -10.87 4.07
N MET A 85 8.24 -11.33 2.93
CA MET A 85 8.28 -12.73 2.47
C MET A 85 6.91 -13.37 2.17
N SER A 86 5.81 -12.63 2.21
CA SER A 86 4.49 -13.18 1.86
C SER A 86 4.19 -13.17 0.34
N TYR A 87 4.96 -12.42 -0.44
CA TYR A 87 4.78 -12.29 -1.90
C TYR A 87 6.08 -12.40 -2.73
N HIS A 88 7.23 -12.52 -2.05
CA HIS A 88 8.55 -12.42 -2.69
C HIS A 88 8.93 -13.65 -3.50
N LEU A 89 8.45 -14.85 -3.11
CA LEU A 89 8.93 -16.11 -3.69
C LEU A 89 8.34 -16.41 -5.06
N SER A 90 7.06 -16.11 -5.26
CA SER A 90 6.39 -16.36 -6.53
C SER A 90 5.04 -15.62 -6.66
N PRO A 91 4.52 -15.42 -7.89
CA PRO A 91 3.17 -14.92 -8.11
C PRO A 91 2.08 -15.78 -7.46
N GLN A 92 2.25 -17.11 -7.42
CA GLN A 92 1.32 -18.04 -6.79
C GLN A 92 1.26 -17.85 -5.27
N GLN A 93 2.41 -17.68 -4.60
CA GLN A 93 2.48 -17.35 -3.19
C GLN A 93 1.78 -16.01 -2.91
N ALA A 94 2.07 -14.99 -3.70
CA ALA A 94 1.48 -13.67 -3.56
C ALA A 94 -0.05 -13.74 -3.68
N CYS A 95 -0.57 -14.44 -4.69
CA CYS A 95 -2.00 -14.62 -4.91
C CYS A 95 -2.66 -15.38 -3.73
N ALA A 96 -2.06 -16.48 -3.26
CA ALA A 96 -2.59 -17.26 -2.13
C ALA A 96 -2.67 -16.44 -0.84
N ASN A 97 -1.61 -15.67 -0.52
CA ASN A 97 -1.56 -14.84 0.68
C ASN A 97 -2.49 -13.61 0.57
N ALA A 98 -2.60 -12.99 -0.60
CA ALA A 98 -3.60 -11.95 -0.83
C ALA A 98 -5.03 -12.48 -0.62
N GLY A 99 -5.31 -13.70 -1.11
CA GLY A 99 -6.57 -14.40 -0.87
C GLY A 99 -6.88 -14.59 0.61
N ARG A 100 -5.90 -14.99 1.43
CA ARG A 100 -6.05 -15.10 2.88
C ARG A 100 -6.40 -13.76 3.55
N LEU A 101 -5.75 -12.67 3.16
CA LEU A 101 -6.07 -11.33 3.68
C LEU A 101 -7.52 -10.93 3.37
N VAL A 102 -8.03 -11.28 2.19
CA VAL A 102 -9.43 -11.01 1.81
C VAL A 102 -10.40 -11.94 2.54
N GLN A 103 -10.15 -13.22 2.57
CA GLN A 103 -11.07 -14.22 3.13
C GLN A 103 -11.12 -14.18 4.65
N GLU A 104 -9.95 -14.21 5.30
CA GLU A 104 -9.81 -14.31 6.75
C GLU A 104 -9.74 -12.92 7.39
N GLY A 105 -8.98 -11.98 6.78
CA GLY A 105 -8.78 -10.62 7.28
C GLY A 105 -9.90 -9.64 6.91
N ARG A 106 -10.78 -10.01 5.94
CA ARG A 106 -11.82 -9.13 5.41
C ARG A 106 -11.29 -7.88 4.71
N ALA A 107 -10.04 -7.90 4.23
CA ALA A 107 -9.49 -6.83 3.38
C ALA A 107 -10.30 -6.69 2.09
N GLN A 108 -10.41 -5.46 1.59
CA GLN A 108 -11.05 -5.17 0.30
C GLN A 108 -10.01 -4.93 -0.80
N ALA A 109 -8.75 -4.69 -0.41
CA ALA A 109 -7.59 -4.56 -1.27
C ALA A 109 -6.34 -4.93 -0.47
N VAL A 110 -5.26 -5.26 -1.17
CA VAL A 110 -3.95 -5.50 -0.56
C VAL A 110 -2.93 -4.47 -1.02
N LYS A 111 -1.87 -4.23 -0.21
CA LYS A 111 -0.75 -3.41 -0.60
C LYS A 111 0.53 -4.25 -0.55
N LEU A 112 1.44 -4.02 -1.50
CA LEU A 112 2.78 -4.61 -1.52
C LEU A 112 3.82 -3.57 -1.92
N GLU A 113 5.05 -3.78 -1.47
CA GLU A 113 6.17 -2.89 -1.67
C GLU A 113 7.06 -3.34 -2.83
N GLY A 114 7.57 -2.36 -3.57
CA GLY A 114 8.52 -2.55 -4.65
C GLY A 114 7.97 -2.18 -6.02
N GLY A 115 8.90 -2.08 -6.98
CA GLY A 115 8.63 -1.61 -8.33
C GLY A 115 8.38 -2.72 -9.34
N ARG A 116 8.87 -2.50 -10.57
CA ARG A 116 8.63 -3.36 -11.75
C ARG A 116 8.95 -4.84 -11.57
N HIS A 117 9.89 -5.18 -10.68
CA HIS A 117 10.27 -6.58 -10.43
C HIS A 117 9.17 -7.38 -9.73
N PHE A 118 8.17 -6.72 -9.12
CA PHE A 118 6.99 -7.37 -8.54
C PHE A 118 5.73 -7.25 -9.42
N CYS A 119 5.84 -6.75 -10.67
CA CYS A 119 4.70 -6.73 -11.59
C CYS A 119 4.06 -8.11 -11.81
N PRO A 120 4.80 -9.23 -11.94
CA PRO A 120 4.18 -10.56 -12.06
C PRO A 120 3.31 -10.94 -10.85
N GLN A 121 3.70 -10.56 -9.63
CA GLN A 121 2.90 -10.76 -8.42
C GLN A 121 1.64 -9.90 -8.43
N VAL A 122 1.78 -8.62 -8.79
CA VAL A 122 0.63 -7.69 -8.94
C VAL A 122 -0.37 -8.24 -9.95
N GLU A 123 0.08 -8.63 -11.13
CA GLU A 123 -0.76 -9.19 -12.19
C GLU A 123 -1.52 -10.44 -11.74
N ALA A 124 -0.84 -11.37 -11.04
CA ALA A 124 -1.47 -12.59 -10.54
C ALA A 124 -2.58 -12.29 -9.51
N ILE A 125 -2.35 -11.32 -8.61
CA ILE A 125 -3.33 -10.91 -7.61
C ILE A 125 -4.52 -10.21 -8.29
N VAL A 126 -4.26 -9.30 -9.23
CA VAL A 126 -5.29 -8.58 -9.98
C VAL A 126 -6.15 -9.54 -10.83
N GLN A 127 -5.53 -10.53 -11.47
CA GLN A 127 -6.24 -11.59 -12.22
C GLN A 127 -7.14 -12.44 -11.32
N ALA A 128 -6.79 -12.59 -10.04
CA ALA A 128 -7.64 -13.23 -9.05
C ALA A 128 -8.77 -12.30 -8.52
N SER A 129 -8.98 -11.14 -9.17
CA SER A 129 -10.01 -10.14 -8.83
C SER A 129 -9.79 -9.47 -7.45
N ILE A 130 -8.54 -9.41 -6.97
CA ILE A 130 -8.16 -8.73 -5.74
C ILE A 130 -7.50 -7.41 -6.13
N PRO A 131 -8.03 -6.24 -5.70
CA PRO A 131 -7.41 -4.95 -5.97
C PRO A 131 -6.06 -4.80 -5.26
N VAL A 132 -5.05 -4.27 -5.98
CA VAL A 132 -3.69 -4.07 -5.46
C VAL A 132 -3.34 -2.60 -5.42
N MET A 133 -2.78 -2.14 -4.31
CA MET A 133 -2.12 -0.86 -4.14
C MET A 133 -0.60 -1.07 -4.17
N GLY A 134 0.10 -0.33 -5.03
CA GLY A 134 1.57 -0.35 -5.08
C GLY A 134 2.17 0.55 -3.99
N HIS A 135 3.45 0.31 -3.64
CA HIS A 135 4.19 1.16 -2.72
C HIS A 135 5.63 1.36 -3.22
N LEU A 136 5.98 2.61 -3.49
CA LEU A 136 7.28 3.04 -4.00
C LEU A 136 7.93 4.10 -3.10
N GLY A 137 9.21 4.30 -3.30
CA GLY A 137 10.04 5.20 -2.50
C GLY A 137 10.74 4.43 -1.39
N LEU A 138 10.63 4.91 -0.15
CA LEU A 138 11.06 4.14 1.01
C LEU A 138 10.11 2.97 1.20
N THR A 139 10.64 1.78 1.13
CA THR A 139 9.93 0.52 1.38
C THR A 139 10.50 -0.10 2.64
N PRO A 140 9.80 -0.03 3.80
CA PRO A 140 10.31 -0.52 5.09
C PRO A 140 10.75 -1.99 5.07
N GLN A 141 10.12 -2.83 4.26
CA GLN A 141 10.52 -4.22 4.08
C GLN A 141 11.90 -4.38 3.42
N SER A 142 12.38 -3.35 2.72
CA SER A 142 13.70 -3.31 2.09
C SER A 142 14.77 -2.64 2.95
N LEU A 143 14.52 -2.44 4.24
CA LEU A 143 15.35 -1.67 5.18
C LEU A 143 16.83 -2.04 5.11
N HIS A 144 17.15 -3.33 5.10
CA HIS A 144 18.53 -3.81 5.07
C HIS A 144 19.23 -3.52 3.74
N SER A 145 18.55 -3.70 2.62
CA SER A 145 19.10 -3.41 1.29
C SER A 145 19.26 -1.92 1.03
N MET A 146 18.40 -1.08 1.61
CA MET A 146 18.48 0.38 1.52
C MET A 146 19.49 1.00 2.49
N GLY A 147 19.97 0.23 3.45
CA GLY A 147 20.91 0.71 4.50
C GLY A 147 20.25 1.73 5.44
N GLY A 148 18.98 1.52 5.80
CA GLY A 148 18.21 2.31 6.74
C GLY A 148 17.11 3.17 6.09
N TYR A 149 16.41 3.93 6.92
CA TYR A 149 15.34 4.85 6.51
C TYR A 149 15.94 6.11 5.83
N LYS A 150 15.91 6.14 4.51
CA LYS A 150 16.50 7.22 3.69
C LYS A 150 15.52 7.70 2.65
N VAL A 151 15.59 8.99 2.31
CA VAL A 151 14.85 9.58 1.19
C VAL A 151 15.29 8.90 -0.11
N GLN A 152 14.31 8.38 -0.86
CA GLN A 152 14.50 7.66 -2.12
C GLN A 152 14.30 8.58 -3.33
N GLY A 153 14.84 8.18 -4.49
CA GLY A 153 14.68 8.95 -5.73
C GLY A 153 15.56 10.21 -5.80
N ARG A 154 16.63 10.32 -4.98
CA ARG A 154 17.62 11.40 -5.12
C ARG A 154 18.55 11.14 -6.30
N GLY A 155 18.76 12.16 -7.09
CA GLY A 155 19.55 12.06 -8.32
C GLY A 155 18.72 11.58 -9.52
N ARG A 156 19.26 11.85 -10.72
CA ARG A 156 18.51 11.69 -11.99
C ARG A 156 18.15 10.23 -12.27
N GLU A 157 19.08 9.32 -12.08
CA GLU A 157 18.88 7.88 -12.36
C GLU A 157 17.86 7.26 -11.42
N ALA A 158 17.96 7.52 -10.11
CA ALA A 158 17.03 7.02 -9.12
C ALA A 158 15.62 7.62 -9.29
N ALA A 159 15.53 8.89 -9.69
CA ALA A 159 14.26 9.52 -9.99
C ALA A 159 13.59 8.91 -11.25
N GLN A 160 14.39 8.65 -12.30
CA GLN A 160 13.89 7.99 -13.51
C GLN A 160 13.43 6.56 -13.21
N ALA A 161 14.21 5.79 -12.45
CA ALA A 161 13.84 4.43 -12.06
C ALA A 161 12.50 4.39 -11.30
N LEU A 162 12.27 5.33 -10.35
CA LEU A 162 11.02 5.42 -9.61
C LEU A 162 9.83 5.79 -10.50
N LEU A 163 10.04 6.66 -11.48
CA LEU A 163 9.01 7.02 -12.46
C LEU A 163 8.64 5.82 -13.36
N ASP A 164 9.65 5.06 -13.81
CA ASP A 164 9.44 3.87 -14.63
C ASP A 164 8.76 2.76 -13.82
N ASP A 165 9.10 2.61 -12.55
CA ASP A 165 8.44 1.67 -11.63
C ASP A 165 6.97 2.02 -11.41
N ALA A 166 6.64 3.32 -11.26
CA ALA A 166 5.24 3.74 -11.10
C ALA A 166 4.40 3.42 -12.34
N ARG A 167 4.94 3.64 -13.53
CA ARG A 167 4.29 3.29 -14.79
C ARG A 167 4.11 1.78 -14.97
N ALA A 168 5.13 1.00 -14.61
CA ALA A 168 5.07 -0.45 -14.69
C ALA A 168 4.00 -1.03 -13.73
N LEU A 169 3.92 -0.53 -12.51
CA LEU A 169 2.88 -0.91 -11.56
C LEU A 169 1.47 -0.55 -12.06
N GLU A 170 1.30 0.64 -12.64
CA GLU A 170 0.02 1.02 -13.25
C GLU A 170 -0.38 0.06 -14.37
N GLN A 171 0.55 -0.31 -15.25
CA GLN A 171 0.33 -1.26 -16.33
C GLN A 171 0.00 -2.67 -15.80
N ALA A 172 0.63 -3.08 -14.69
CA ALA A 172 0.31 -4.34 -14.01
C ALA A 172 -1.06 -4.34 -13.33
N GLY A 173 -1.74 -3.18 -13.24
CA GLY A 173 -3.14 -3.08 -12.82
C GLY A 173 -3.37 -2.60 -11.40
N VAL A 174 -2.39 -1.96 -10.73
CA VAL A 174 -2.64 -1.34 -9.42
C VAL A 174 -3.72 -0.25 -9.53
N PHE A 175 -4.55 -0.10 -8.49
CA PHE A 175 -5.58 0.93 -8.46
C PHE A 175 -5.10 2.25 -7.84
N ALA A 176 -4.00 2.24 -7.09
CA ALA A 176 -3.35 3.39 -6.46
C ALA A 176 -1.89 3.07 -6.13
N ILE A 177 -1.07 4.09 -5.89
CA ILE A 177 0.35 3.96 -5.52
C ILE A 177 0.65 4.84 -4.30
N VAL A 178 1.24 4.25 -3.25
CA VAL A 178 1.85 5.00 -2.14
C VAL A 178 3.24 5.48 -2.58
N LEU A 179 3.55 6.74 -2.28
CA LEU A 179 4.87 7.34 -2.46
C LEU A 179 5.40 7.74 -1.09
N GLU A 180 6.41 7.02 -0.57
CA GLU A 180 6.95 7.28 0.76
C GLU A 180 8.36 7.85 0.70
N CYS A 181 8.60 8.92 1.48
CA CYS A 181 9.91 9.55 1.63
C CYS A 181 10.64 9.80 0.30
N VAL A 182 9.94 10.42 -0.66
CA VAL A 182 10.50 10.88 -1.94
C VAL A 182 10.49 12.40 -2.00
N PRO A 183 11.42 13.05 -2.75
CA PRO A 183 11.40 14.50 -2.93
C PRO A 183 10.06 14.97 -3.51
N ALA A 184 9.48 16.04 -2.94
CA ALA A 184 8.17 16.56 -3.35
C ALA A 184 8.04 16.87 -4.85
N PRO A 185 9.08 17.42 -5.56
CA PRO A 185 9.01 17.62 -7.01
C PRO A 185 8.92 16.30 -7.79
N LEU A 186 9.60 15.24 -7.31
CA LEU A 186 9.54 13.91 -7.92
C LEU A 186 8.18 13.27 -7.69
N ALA A 187 7.64 13.34 -6.47
CA ALA A 187 6.31 12.83 -6.16
C ALA A 187 5.24 13.50 -7.03
N ALA A 188 5.32 14.83 -7.19
CA ALA A 188 4.44 15.58 -8.09
C ALA A 188 4.57 15.13 -9.57
N LEU A 189 5.80 14.84 -10.03
CA LEU A 189 6.03 14.34 -11.38
C LEU A 189 5.43 12.95 -11.56
N VAL A 190 5.66 12.03 -10.63
CA VAL A 190 5.08 10.68 -10.64
C VAL A 190 3.56 10.78 -10.64
N SER A 191 2.99 11.58 -9.75
CA SER A 191 1.53 11.76 -9.66
C SER A 191 0.90 12.21 -10.98
N ARG A 192 1.57 13.11 -11.73
CA ARG A 192 1.10 13.55 -13.06
C ARG A 192 1.31 12.52 -14.18
N SER A 193 2.24 11.57 -13.98
CA SER A 193 2.65 10.61 -15.02
C SER A 193 1.84 9.32 -15.02
N VAL A 194 1.03 9.10 -14.01
CA VAL A 194 0.15 7.93 -13.86
C VAL A 194 -1.32 8.35 -13.75
N GLY A 195 -2.22 7.54 -14.30
CA GLY A 195 -3.67 7.76 -14.25
C GLY A 195 -4.33 7.23 -12.97
N VAL A 196 -3.57 6.58 -12.07
CA VAL A 196 -4.07 6.13 -10.78
C VAL A 196 -3.76 7.17 -9.67
N PRO A 197 -4.56 7.24 -8.59
CA PRO A 197 -4.23 8.08 -7.43
C PRO A 197 -2.88 7.74 -6.83
N THR A 198 -2.19 8.76 -6.34
CA THR A 198 -0.98 8.61 -5.53
C THR A 198 -1.27 9.10 -4.11
N ILE A 199 -0.79 8.37 -3.11
CA ILE A 199 -0.92 8.71 -1.68
C ILE A 199 0.48 9.02 -1.16
N GLY A 200 0.73 10.29 -0.82
CA GLY A 200 2.02 10.72 -0.32
C GLY A 200 2.15 10.54 1.20
N ILE A 201 3.28 10.01 1.62
CA ILE A 201 3.74 10.04 3.01
C ILE A 201 5.19 10.51 3.04
N GLY A 202 5.44 11.71 3.60
CA GLY A 202 6.75 12.35 3.47
C GLY A 202 7.14 12.67 2.01
N ALA A 203 6.16 12.95 1.14
CA ALA A 203 6.34 13.14 -0.31
C ALA A 203 5.83 14.51 -0.81
N GLY A 204 5.40 15.39 0.09
CA GLY A 204 4.86 16.72 -0.24
C GLY A 204 3.35 16.70 -0.56
N GLN A 205 2.79 17.90 -0.78
CA GLN A 205 1.34 18.09 -0.90
C GLN A 205 0.74 17.77 -2.27
N GLN A 206 1.57 17.54 -3.28
CA GLN A 206 1.13 17.32 -4.66
C GLN A 206 1.17 15.85 -5.09
N SER A 207 1.35 14.96 -4.14
CA SER A 207 1.26 13.51 -4.36
C SER A 207 -0.16 13.01 -4.16
#